data_bd7d2c6387614fd4cd854d3742f9fcb9
#
_entry.id   bd7d2c6387614fd4cd854d3742f9fcb9
#
_cell.length_a   1.000
_cell.length_b   1.000
_cell.length_c   1.000
_cell.angle_alpha   90.00
_cell.angle_beta   90.00
_cell.angle_gamma   90.00
#
_symmetry.space_group_name_H-M   'P 1'
#
loop_
_entity.id
_entity.type
_entity.pdbx_description
1 polymer ?
#
loop_
_entity_poly.entity_id
_entity_poly.type
_entity_poly.pdbx_seq_one_letter_code
_entity_poly.pdbx_strand_id
1 'polypeptide(L)'
;MPDENQFGQRLTYLKERLQQENPILAQVVDSFQELDSISRRLGYFQRDESHAAHTSWWPLISILGIYSSGKSSFINHYLQYRLQATGNQAVDDKFTVISYTNDDKARVLPGLALDADPRFPFYKMSQAIEEVAEGEGQRIDSYLQLKTCPNERLRGKILIDSPGFDADDQRTATLRITDHIIDLSDLVLVFFDARHPESGSMHDTLEHLVKQTKDRRDANKFLFILNQIDATAFDDNTEEVFASWQWAMAPMRCWSMRCPW
;
A
#
# COMPACT_ATOMS: atom_id res chain seq x y z
N MET A 1 4.82 11.51 26.82
CA MET A 1 3.91 12.45 26.12
C MET A 1 4.67 12.90 24.89
N PRO A 2 4.19 12.66 23.67
CA PRO A 2 4.78 13.26 22.48
C PRO A 2 4.58 14.77 22.61
N ASP A 3 5.66 15.49 22.42
CA ASP A 3 5.78 16.91 22.66
C ASP A 3 4.92 17.70 21.64
N GLU A 4 4.11 18.66 22.07
CA GLU A 4 3.39 19.61 21.19
C GLU A 4 4.34 20.22 20.14
N ASN A 5 5.61 20.29 20.48
CA ASN A 5 6.69 20.78 19.63
C ASN A 5 7.01 19.82 18.46
N GLN A 6 6.96 18.50 18.67
CA GLN A 6 7.18 17.51 17.61
C GLN A 6 6.05 17.51 16.58
N PHE A 7 4.82 17.68 17.03
CA PHE A 7 3.68 17.69 16.14
C PHE A 7 3.67 18.95 15.24
N GLY A 8 3.94 20.13 15.82
CA GLY A 8 4.09 21.38 15.05
C GLY A 8 5.20 21.30 14.00
N GLN A 9 6.36 20.70 14.37
CA GLN A 9 7.48 20.48 13.46
C GLN A 9 7.09 19.53 12.30
N ARG A 10 6.30 18.50 12.58
CA ARG A 10 5.83 17.55 11.57
C ARG A 10 4.94 18.22 10.51
N LEU A 11 3.99 19.07 10.92
CA LEU A 11 3.15 19.82 10.00
C LEU A 11 3.94 20.86 9.19
N THR A 12 4.91 21.51 9.80
CA THR A 12 5.82 22.43 9.10
C THR A 12 6.62 21.71 8.03
N TYR A 13 7.20 20.56 8.36
CA TYR A 13 7.93 19.72 7.41
C TYR A 13 7.03 19.22 6.27
N LEU A 14 5.82 18.79 6.57
CA LEU A 14 4.82 18.41 5.56
C LEU A 14 4.55 19.55 4.58
N LYS A 15 4.30 20.75 5.12
CA LYS A 15 4.03 21.96 4.32
C LYS A 15 5.22 22.33 3.42
N GLU A 16 6.44 22.27 3.94
CA GLU A 16 7.66 22.51 3.16
C GLU A 16 7.81 21.51 2.00
N ARG A 17 7.55 20.23 2.26
CA ARG A 17 7.60 19.19 1.23
C ARG A 17 6.51 19.40 0.17
N LEU A 18 5.28 19.66 0.56
CA LEU A 18 4.20 19.96 -0.35
C LEU A 18 4.48 21.21 -1.16
N GLN A 19 5.08 22.25 -0.57
CA GLN A 19 5.46 23.47 -1.29
C GLN A 19 6.44 23.20 -2.42
N GLN A 20 7.33 22.19 -2.26
CA GLN A 20 8.30 21.80 -3.29
C GLN A 20 7.67 20.93 -4.39
N GLU A 21 6.73 20.05 -4.04
CA GLU A 21 6.17 19.07 -4.97
C GLU A 21 4.80 19.49 -5.53
N ASN A 22 3.94 20.09 -4.73
CA ASN A 22 2.61 20.56 -5.10
C ASN A 22 2.18 21.76 -4.24
N PRO A 23 2.50 23.01 -4.65
CA PRO A 23 2.20 24.22 -3.86
C PRO A 23 0.72 24.44 -3.55
N ILE A 24 -0.19 23.90 -4.38
CA ILE A 24 -1.63 24.01 -4.14
C ILE A 24 -2.01 23.22 -2.89
N LEU A 25 -1.48 22.01 -2.74
CA LEU A 25 -1.74 21.18 -1.58
C LEU A 25 -1.15 21.78 -0.29
N ALA A 26 -0.05 22.53 -0.39
CA ALA A 26 0.52 23.20 0.76
C ALA A 26 -0.46 24.22 1.41
N GLN A 27 -1.32 24.86 0.61
CA GLN A 27 -2.35 25.78 1.10
C GLN A 27 -3.48 25.04 1.82
N VAL A 28 -3.78 23.80 1.42
CA VAL A 28 -4.81 22.96 2.05
C VAL A 28 -4.41 22.57 3.47
N VAL A 29 -3.11 22.46 3.77
CA VAL A 29 -2.62 22.22 5.16
C VAL A 29 -3.10 23.29 6.11
N ASP A 30 -3.10 24.56 5.69
CA ASP A 30 -3.58 25.68 6.53
C ASP A 30 -5.08 25.54 6.82
N SER A 31 -5.88 25.16 5.83
CA SER A 31 -7.31 24.90 6.01
C SER A 31 -7.57 23.73 6.98
N PHE A 32 -6.74 22.70 6.93
CA PHE A 32 -6.84 21.59 7.91
C PHE A 32 -6.47 22.03 9.33
N GLN A 33 -5.52 22.94 9.50
CA GLN A 33 -5.20 23.48 10.83
C GLN A 33 -6.38 24.28 11.42
N GLU A 34 -7.15 24.99 10.59
CA GLU A 34 -8.39 25.65 11.03
C GLU A 34 -9.43 24.60 11.45
N LEU A 35 -9.63 23.53 10.66
CA LEU A 35 -10.53 22.42 11.02
C LEU A 35 -10.09 21.71 12.30
N ASP A 36 -8.79 21.53 12.50
CA ASP A 36 -8.24 20.94 13.72
C ASP A 36 -8.61 21.75 14.97
N SER A 37 -8.58 23.09 14.86
CA SER A 37 -8.97 23.95 15.95
C SER A 37 -10.44 23.76 16.33
N ILE A 38 -11.31 23.57 15.35
CA ILE A 38 -12.73 23.29 15.54
C ILE A 38 -12.92 21.91 16.15
N SER A 39 -12.27 20.89 15.60
CA SER A 39 -12.35 19.49 16.06
C SER A 39 -11.90 19.33 17.52
N ARG A 40 -10.84 20.04 17.92
CA ARG A 40 -10.39 20.06 19.32
C ARG A 40 -11.39 20.76 20.24
N ARG A 41 -11.98 21.86 19.80
CA ARG A 41 -13.01 22.59 20.59
C ARG A 41 -14.29 21.76 20.78
N LEU A 42 -14.59 20.88 19.83
CA LEU A 42 -15.72 19.95 19.89
C LEU A 42 -15.37 18.65 20.64
N GLY A 43 -14.11 18.45 21.02
CA GLY A 43 -13.65 17.25 21.74
C GLY A 43 -13.46 16.02 20.85
N TYR A 44 -13.42 16.18 19.52
CA TYR A 44 -13.16 15.07 18.59
C TYR A 44 -11.68 14.74 18.47
N PHE A 45 -10.79 15.73 18.64
CA PHE A 45 -9.35 15.56 18.52
C PHE A 45 -8.63 15.85 19.82
N GLN A 46 -7.60 15.05 20.09
CA GLN A 46 -6.60 15.33 21.09
C GLN A 46 -5.64 16.43 20.57
N ARG A 47 -4.73 16.92 21.47
CA ARG A 47 -3.81 18.01 21.11
C ARG A 47 -2.79 17.62 20.03
N ASP A 48 -2.45 16.34 19.95
CA ASP A 48 -1.48 15.76 19.02
C ASP A 48 -2.12 15.14 17.77
N GLU A 49 -3.40 15.38 17.52
CA GLU A 49 -4.13 14.92 16.36
C GLU A 49 -4.42 16.06 15.37
N SER A 50 -4.40 15.73 14.06
CA SER A 50 -4.72 16.65 12.97
C SER A 50 -5.29 15.92 11.78
N HIS A 51 -6.24 16.53 11.11
CA HIS A 51 -6.74 16.07 9.82
C HIS A 51 -5.61 15.92 8.80
N ALA A 52 -4.63 16.83 8.82
CA ALA A 52 -3.48 16.76 7.93
C ALA A 52 -2.61 15.51 8.16
N ALA A 53 -2.53 14.99 9.38
CA ALA A 53 -1.76 13.77 9.67
C ALA A 53 -2.49 12.48 9.27
N HIS A 54 -3.82 12.54 9.13
CA HIS A 54 -4.66 11.40 8.72
C HIS A 54 -4.96 11.40 7.22
N THR A 55 -4.49 12.40 6.48
CA THR A 55 -4.74 12.54 5.04
C THR A 55 -3.56 12.00 4.25
N SER A 56 -3.83 11.16 3.24
CA SER A 56 -2.83 10.78 2.25
C SER A 56 -2.61 11.94 1.28
N TRP A 57 -1.47 12.62 1.41
CA TRP A 57 -1.10 13.75 0.56
C TRP A 57 -0.51 13.32 -0.79
N TRP A 58 0.01 12.11 -0.85
CA TRP A 58 0.51 11.46 -2.06
C TRP A 58 -0.36 10.25 -2.35
N PRO A 59 -0.82 10.06 -3.60
CA PRO A 59 -1.51 8.85 -4.00
C PRO A 59 -0.73 7.60 -3.58
N LEU A 60 -1.40 6.71 -2.86
CA LEU A 60 -0.84 5.49 -2.32
C LEU A 60 -1.33 4.32 -3.18
N ILE A 61 -0.38 3.64 -3.83
CA ILE A 61 -0.65 2.55 -4.74
C ILE A 61 -0.11 1.25 -4.13
N SER A 62 -0.99 0.36 -3.72
CA SER A 62 -0.61 -0.94 -3.18
C SER A 62 -0.60 -2.01 -4.26
N ILE A 63 0.41 -2.87 -4.21
CA ILE A 63 0.63 -3.96 -5.14
C ILE A 63 0.57 -5.25 -4.34
N LEU A 64 -0.52 -5.98 -4.52
CA LEU A 64 -0.84 -7.21 -3.80
C LEU A 64 -0.75 -8.41 -4.74
N GLY A 65 -0.54 -9.58 -4.20
CA GLY A 65 -0.56 -10.83 -4.97
C GLY A 65 0.25 -11.93 -4.30
N ILE A 66 0.04 -13.15 -4.76
CA ILE A 66 0.78 -14.32 -4.28
C ILE A 66 2.26 -14.23 -4.62
N TYR A 67 3.03 -15.12 -3.98
CA TYR A 67 4.44 -15.32 -4.33
C TYR A 67 4.59 -15.59 -5.84
N SER A 68 5.67 -15.12 -6.43
CA SER A 68 5.99 -15.27 -7.86
C SER A 68 4.97 -14.70 -8.87
N SER A 69 3.94 -13.97 -8.45
CA SER A 69 2.99 -13.32 -9.38
C SER A 69 3.59 -12.17 -10.19
N GLY A 70 4.85 -11.81 -9.94
CA GLY A 70 5.60 -10.81 -10.71
C GLY A 70 5.51 -9.37 -10.19
N LYS A 71 5.05 -9.13 -8.97
CA LYS A 71 4.96 -7.79 -8.32
C LYS A 71 6.28 -7.02 -8.39
N SER A 72 7.35 -7.61 -7.86
CA SER A 72 8.68 -6.99 -7.80
C SER A 72 9.27 -6.75 -9.19
N SER A 73 9.00 -7.64 -10.14
CA SER A 73 9.39 -7.46 -11.55
C SER A 73 8.64 -6.29 -12.19
N PHE A 74 7.34 -6.17 -11.93
CA PHE A 74 6.54 -5.04 -12.38
C PHE A 74 7.07 -3.72 -11.82
N ILE A 75 7.35 -3.64 -10.51
CA ILE A 75 7.91 -2.45 -9.88
C ILE A 75 9.24 -2.06 -10.53
N ASN A 76 10.16 -2.99 -10.68
CA ASN A 76 11.45 -2.74 -11.32
C ASN A 76 11.30 -2.29 -12.76
N HIS A 77 10.39 -2.90 -13.53
CA HIS A 77 10.09 -2.49 -14.90
C HIS A 77 9.46 -1.11 -14.95
N TYR A 78 8.48 -0.83 -14.09
CA TYR A 78 7.85 0.50 -14.00
C TYR A 78 8.88 1.58 -13.70
N LEU A 79 9.77 1.33 -12.73
CA LEU A 79 10.82 2.28 -12.35
C LEU A 79 11.95 2.36 -13.37
N GLN A 80 12.10 1.37 -14.27
CA GLN A 80 13.30 1.18 -15.09
C GLN A 80 14.59 1.18 -14.23
N TYR A 81 14.45 0.63 -13.03
CA TYR A 81 15.50 0.59 -12.02
C TYR A 81 15.31 -0.65 -11.13
N ARG A 82 16.40 -1.40 -10.89
CA ARG A 82 16.36 -2.61 -10.06
C ARG A 82 16.38 -2.25 -8.57
N LEU A 83 15.20 -1.95 -8.03
CA LEU A 83 15.00 -1.59 -6.62
C LEU A 83 14.60 -2.80 -5.76
N GLN A 84 13.71 -3.63 -6.26
CA GLN A 84 13.22 -4.82 -5.59
C GLN A 84 14.05 -6.04 -6.00
N ALA A 85 14.35 -6.91 -5.01
CA ALA A 85 14.95 -8.21 -5.30
C ALA A 85 13.93 -9.06 -6.04
N THR A 86 14.41 -9.77 -7.07
CA THR A 86 13.60 -10.71 -7.86
C THR A 86 14.25 -12.08 -7.80
N GLY A 87 13.49 -13.11 -7.54
CA GLY A 87 14.02 -14.49 -7.46
C GLY A 87 12.93 -15.49 -7.09
N ASN A 88 13.26 -16.79 -7.18
CA ASN A 88 12.35 -17.88 -6.81
C ASN A 88 12.37 -18.22 -5.31
N GLN A 89 13.06 -17.47 -4.47
CA GLN A 89 13.00 -17.60 -3.02
C GLN A 89 12.29 -16.40 -2.43
N ALA A 90 11.53 -16.60 -1.35
CA ALA A 90 10.89 -15.54 -0.60
C ALA A 90 11.95 -14.52 -0.15
N VAL A 91 12.06 -13.40 -0.84
CA VAL A 91 13.13 -12.43 -0.63
C VAL A 91 12.69 -11.30 0.28
N ASP A 92 11.40 -10.98 0.27
CA ASP A 92 10.82 -9.91 1.09
C ASP A 92 9.58 -10.43 1.83
N ASP A 93 9.76 -10.75 3.13
CA ASP A 93 8.65 -11.12 4.03
C ASP A 93 7.94 -9.87 4.60
N LYS A 94 8.30 -8.69 4.12
CA LYS A 94 7.83 -7.39 4.64
C LYS A 94 7.12 -6.59 3.57
N PHE A 95 6.12 -5.82 3.99
CA PHE A 95 5.61 -4.75 3.16
C PHE A 95 6.72 -3.72 2.92
N THR A 96 6.96 -3.40 1.67
CA THR A 96 7.96 -2.40 1.28
C THR A 96 7.26 -1.15 0.77
N VAL A 97 7.35 -0.08 1.55
CA VAL A 97 6.90 1.25 1.12
C VAL A 97 8.01 1.87 0.28
N ILE A 98 7.68 2.34 -0.91
CA ILE A 98 8.65 2.89 -1.88
C ILE A 98 8.27 4.33 -2.18
N SER A 99 9.19 5.25 -1.94
CA SER A 99 8.96 6.68 -2.14
C SER A 99 10.13 7.37 -2.83
N TYR A 100 9.84 8.55 -3.38
CA TYR A 100 10.85 9.44 -3.95
C TYR A 100 11.78 10.03 -2.88
N THR A 101 13.05 10.20 -3.24
CA THR A 101 14.03 10.97 -2.47
C THR A 101 14.85 11.88 -3.39
N ASN A 102 15.30 13.01 -2.85
CA ASN A 102 16.27 13.89 -3.53
C ASN A 102 17.72 13.43 -3.30
N ASP A 103 17.94 12.38 -2.52
CA ASP A 103 19.28 11.82 -2.32
C ASP A 103 19.81 11.18 -3.61
N ASP A 104 21.12 11.16 -3.80
CA ASP A 104 21.75 10.59 -4.99
C ASP A 104 21.61 9.06 -5.12
N LYS A 105 21.27 8.37 -4.02
CA LYS A 105 21.20 6.90 -3.97
C LYS A 105 19.94 6.39 -3.29
N ALA A 106 19.48 5.24 -3.75
CA ALA A 106 18.45 4.50 -3.07
C ALA A 106 18.92 4.03 -1.68
N ARG A 107 18.03 4.09 -0.69
CA ARG A 107 18.28 3.64 0.69
C ARG A 107 17.17 2.71 1.16
N VAL A 108 17.51 1.81 2.05
CA VAL A 108 16.56 0.98 2.81
C VAL A 108 16.58 1.47 4.25
N LEU A 109 15.42 1.78 4.77
CA LEU A 109 15.20 2.29 6.11
C LEU A 109 14.26 1.35 6.88
N PRO A 110 14.35 1.25 8.21
CA PRO A 110 13.43 0.46 9.00
C PRO A 110 11.99 0.99 8.91
N GLY A 111 11.00 0.16 9.22
CA GLY A 111 9.59 0.53 9.22
C GLY A 111 9.25 1.70 10.14
N LEU A 112 9.99 1.84 11.25
CA LEU A 112 9.84 2.96 12.17
C LEU A 112 10.08 4.33 11.51
N ALA A 113 10.83 4.38 10.40
CA ALA A 113 11.00 5.61 9.63
C ALA A 113 9.69 6.13 9.02
N LEU A 114 8.70 5.26 8.80
CA LEU A 114 7.38 5.63 8.30
C LEU A 114 6.56 6.44 9.32
N ASP A 115 6.70 6.14 10.61
CA ASP A 115 6.03 6.89 11.67
C ASP A 115 6.58 8.32 11.80
N ALA A 116 7.86 8.51 11.47
CA ALA A 116 8.54 9.79 11.60
C ALA A 116 8.30 10.73 10.40
N ASP A 117 8.02 10.19 9.21
CA ASP A 117 7.88 10.98 7.98
C ASP A 117 6.41 11.35 7.72
N PRO A 118 6.07 12.64 7.75
CA PRO A 118 4.69 13.11 7.59
C PRO A 118 4.10 12.92 6.20
N ARG A 119 4.90 12.50 5.21
CA ARG A 119 4.40 12.14 3.88
C ARG A 119 3.54 10.89 3.91
N PHE A 120 3.76 10.02 4.91
CA PHE A 120 3.07 8.76 5.01
C PHE A 120 1.88 8.86 5.94
N PRO A 121 0.70 8.34 5.55
CA PRO A 121 -0.48 8.28 6.40
C PRO A 121 -0.36 7.15 7.46
N PHE A 122 0.87 6.72 7.77
CA PHE A 122 1.18 5.67 8.74
C PHE A 122 1.44 6.21 10.15
N TYR A 123 1.07 7.45 10.40
CA TYR A 123 1.16 8.03 11.73
C TYR A 123 0.39 7.19 12.74
N LYS A 124 1.07 6.80 13.82
CA LYS A 124 0.56 5.87 14.82
C LYS A 124 0.26 4.45 14.29
N MET A 125 0.84 4.04 13.15
CA MET A 125 0.64 2.69 12.63
C MET A 125 1.10 1.63 13.63
N SER A 126 2.21 1.87 14.34
CA SER A 126 2.67 1.02 15.44
C SER A 126 1.58 0.86 16.52
N GLN A 127 0.88 1.95 16.84
CA GLN A 127 -0.21 1.95 17.81
C GLN A 127 -1.43 1.21 17.27
N ALA A 128 -1.80 1.43 16.01
CA ALA A 128 -2.91 0.73 15.37
C ALA A 128 -2.65 -0.77 15.25
N ILE A 129 -1.41 -1.18 14.98
CA ILE A 129 -1.01 -2.60 14.98
C ILE A 129 -1.11 -3.17 16.40
N GLU A 130 -0.67 -2.44 17.43
CA GLU A 130 -0.75 -2.87 18.83
C GLU A 130 -2.21 -3.08 19.29
N GLU A 131 -3.13 -2.20 18.90
CA GLU A 131 -4.56 -2.34 19.22
C GLU A 131 -5.19 -3.58 18.59
N VAL A 132 -4.65 -4.02 17.46
CA VAL A 132 -5.16 -5.16 16.69
C VAL A 132 -4.48 -6.47 17.09
N ALA A 133 -3.19 -6.41 17.46
CA ALA A 133 -2.38 -7.58 17.86
C ALA A 133 -1.42 -7.15 18.96
N GLU A 134 -1.76 -7.53 20.20
CA GLU A 134 -0.98 -7.20 21.39
C GLU A 134 0.47 -7.67 21.26
N GLY A 135 1.42 -6.76 21.52
CA GLY A 135 2.86 -6.99 21.40
C GLY A 135 3.45 -6.83 20.00
N GLU A 136 2.63 -6.66 18.96
CA GLU A 136 3.12 -6.56 17.56
C GLU A 136 3.46 -5.11 17.14
N GLY A 137 2.90 -4.10 17.80
CA GLY A 137 3.21 -2.70 17.52
C GLY A 137 4.70 -2.35 17.70
N GLN A 138 5.38 -3.00 18.66
CA GLN A 138 6.84 -2.85 18.87
C GLN A 138 7.68 -3.57 17.80
N ARG A 139 7.05 -4.42 16.97
CA ARG A 139 7.69 -5.21 15.92
C ARG A 139 7.43 -4.68 14.52
N ILE A 140 7.06 -3.41 14.39
CA ILE A 140 6.75 -2.77 13.09
C ILE A 140 7.85 -3.00 12.05
N ASP A 141 9.11 -3.00 12.47
CA ASP A 141 10.26 -3.27 11.61
C ASP A 141 10.32 -4.72 11.10
N SER A 142 9.57 -5.64 11.71
CA SER A 142 9.43 -7.02 11.21
C SER A 142 8.44 -7.12 10.06
N TYR A 143 7.50 -6.19 9.96
CA TYR A 143 6.43 -6.19 8.96
C TYR A 143 6.60 -5.16 7.86
N LEU A 144 7.28 -4.05 8.15
CA LEU A 144 7.40 -2.91 7.26
C LEU A 144 8.85 -2.49 7.06
N GLN A 145 9.14 -2.00 5.86
CA GLN A 145 10.39 -1.30 5.54
C GLN A 145 10.10 -0.14 4.58
N LEU A 146 10.95 0.87 4.59
CA LEU A 146 10.91 1.98 3.65
C LEU A 146 12.10 1.89 2.69
N LYS A 147 11.84 1.90 1.39
CA LYS A 147 12.86 2.09 0.35
C LYS A 147 12.68 3.46 -0.29
N THR A 148 13.71 4.28 -0.25
CA THR A 148 13.72 5.57 -0.96
C THR A 148 14.56 5.45 -2.21
N CYS A 149 14.11 6.06 -3.32
CA CYS A 149 14.79 5.97 -4.61
C CYS A 149 14.70 7.32 -5.34
N PRO A 150 15.81 7.82 -5.92
CA PRO A 150 15.84 9.08 -6.69
C PRO A 150 15.30 8.89 -8.11
N ASN A 151 14.15 8.26 -8.24
CA ASN A 151 13.54 7.99 -9.54
C ASN A 151 12.34 8.90 -9.75
N GLU A 152 12.37 9.74 -10.79
CA GLU A 152 11.32 10.71 -11.09
C GLU A 152 9.92 10.09 -11.26
N ARG A 153 9.83 8.80 -11.61
CA ARG A 153 8.55 8.08 -11.70
C ARG A 153 7.86 7.89 -10.34
N LEU A 154 8.62 8.05 -9.24
CA LEU A 154 8.07 8.00 -7.87
C LEU A 154 7.63 9.38 -7.36
N ARG A 155 8.01 10.46 -8.04
CA ARG A 155 7.65 11.80 -7.58
C ARG A 155 6.13 11.96 -7.55
N GLY A 156 5.61 12.45 -6.44
CA GLY A 156 4.19 12.69 -6.22
C GLY A 156 3.35 11.43 -6.02
N LYS A 157 3.95 10.26 -5.69
CA LYS A 157 3.23 9.03 -5.35
C LYS A 157 4.05 8.12 -4.44
N ILE A 158 3.36 7.18 -3.80
CA ILE A 158 3.94 6.16 -2.94
C ILE A 158 3.50 4.80 -3.47
N LEU A 159 4.44 3.86 -3.63
CA LEU A 159 4.13 2.47 -3.93
C LEU A 159 4.31 1.61 -2.68
N ILE A 160 3.46 0.61 -2.51
CA ILE A 160 3.61 -0.40 -1.47
C ILE A 160 3.64 -1.78 -2.13
N ASP A 161 4.74 -2.48 -1.96
CA ASP A 161 4.88 -3.89 -2.37
C ASP A 161 4.54 -4.79 -1.18
N SER A 162 3.59 -5.71 -1.37
CA SER A 162 3.22 -6.67 -0.32
C SER A 162 4.16 -7.88 -0.33
N PRO A 163 4.37 -8.53 0.82
CA PRO A 163 4.93 -9.87 0.83
C PRO A 163 4.06 -10.83 0.01
N GLY A 164 4.60 -11.98 -0.37
CA GLY A 164 3.79 -13.07 -0.93
C GLY A 164 2.88 -13.69 0.14
N PHE A 165 1.64 -14.00 -0.22
CA PHE A 165 0.62 -14.48 0.72
C PHE A 165 0.64 -16.00 0.96
N ASP A 166 1.74 -16.69 0.68
CA ASP A 166 1.81 -18.16 0.70
C ASP A 166 2.23 -18.78 2.06
N ALA A 167 2.57 -17.99 3.06
CA ALA A 167 3.10 -18.51 4.32
C ALA A 167 2.02 -18.75 5.37
N ASP A 168 1.90 -20.00 5.83
CA ASP A 168 0.85 -20.44 6.77
C ASP A 168 0.98 -19.85 8.20
N ASP A 169 2.18 -19.51 8.65
CA ASP A 169 2.45 -19.17 10.05
C ASP A 169 2.27 -17.67 10.44
N GLN A 170 2.13 -16.77 9.48
CA GLN A 170 1.98 -15.32 9.75
C GLN A 170 0.64 -14.74 9.30
N ARG A 171 -0.30 -15.57 8.92
CA ARG A 171 -1.55 -15.17 8.24
C ARG A 171 -2.33 -14.07 8.96
N THR A 172 -2.50 -14.15 10.28
CA THR A 172 -3.42 -13.23 10.96
C THR A 172 -2.90 -11.81 11.06
N ALA A 173 -1.66 -11.60 11.49
CA ALA A 173 -1.06 -10.27 11.60
C ALA A 173 -0.82 -9.65 10.21
N THR A 174 -0.30 -10.43 9.25
CA THR A 174 -0.06 -9.97 7.88
C THR A 174 -1.36 -9.59 7.18
N LEU A 175 -2.45 -10.36 7.34
CA LEU A 175 -3.75 -10.03 6.76
C LEU A 175 -4.32 -8.74 7.34
N ARG A 176 -4.20 -8.52 8.66
CA ARG A 176 -4.68 -7.29 9.32
C ARG A 176 -3.89 -6.05 8.87
N ILE A 177 -2.57 -6.19 8.70
CA ILE A 177 -1.73 -5.12 8.14
C ILE A 177 -2.12 -4.86 6.69
N THR A 178 -2.41 -5.92 5.91
CA THR A 178 -2.91 -5.81 4.54
C THR A 178 -4.21 -5.02 4.49
N ASP A 179 -5.17 -5.34 5.34
CA ASP A 179 -6.44 -4.63 5.43
C ASP A 179 -6.23 -3.13 5.71
N HIS A 180 -5.37 -2.82 6.67
CA HIS A 180 -5.04 -1.44 7.01
C HIS A 180 -4.35 -0.70 5.85
N ILE A 181 -3.42 -1.34 5.16
CA ILE A 181 -2.76 -0.78 3.98
C ILE A 181 -3.76 -0.56 2.84
N ILE A 182 -4.69 -1.50 2.63
CA ILE A 182 -5.75 -1.36 1.65
C ILE A 182 -6.64 -0.15 2.00
N ASP A 183 -6.97 0.03 3.27
CA ASP A 183 -7.79 1.17 3.72
C ASP A 183 -7.15 2.50 3.39
N LEU A 184 -5.84 2.60 3.56
CA LEU A 184 -5.06 3.79 3.27
C LEU A 184 -4.81 4.00 1.76
N SER A 185 -4.97 2.96 0.93
CA SER A 185 -4.60 3.01 -0.49
C SER A 185 -5.66 3.70 -1.34
N ASP A 186 -5.21 4.53 -2.29
CA ASP A 186 -6.05 5.13 -3.33
C ASP A 186 -6.25 4.19 -4.53
N LEU A 187 -5.27 3.31 -4.77
CA LEU A 187 -5.31 2.29 -5.81
C LEU A 187 -4.69 0.99 -5.29
N VAL A 188 -5.35 -0.13 -5.55
CA VAL A 188 -4.88 -1.47 -5.20
C VAL A 188 -4.77 -2.31 -6.47
N LEU A 189 -3.55 -2.70 -6.82
CA LEU A 189 -3.25 -3.59 -7.92
C LEU A 189 -3.12 -5.01 -7.39
N VAL A 190 -3.98 -5.92 -7.82
CA VAL A 190 -3.98 -7.32 -7.39
C VAL A 190 -3.45 -8.19 -8.52
N PHE A 191 -2.25 -8.77 -8.31
CA PHE A 191 -1.55 -9.56 -9.30
C PHE A 191 -1.89 -11.05 -9.18
N PHE A 192 -2.28 -11.62 -10.31
CA PHE A 192 -2.49 -13.05 -10.51
C PHE A 192 -1.39 -13.61 -11.42
N ASP A 193 -1.02 -14.86 -11.17
CA ASP A 193 -0.13 -15.62 -12.04
C ASP A 193 -0.95 -16.46 -13.03
N ALA A 194 -0.82 -16.16 -14.33
CA ALA A 194 -1.55 -16.88 -15.38
C ALA A 194 -1.17 -18.37 -15.47
N ARG A 195 -0.01 -18.77 -14.94
CA ARG A 195 0.42 -20.18 -14.87
C ARG A 195 -0.39 -20.97 -13.82
N HIS A 196 -0.93 -20.29 -12.82
CA HIS A 196 -1.68 -20.87 -11.69
C HIS A 196 -2.92 -20.02 -11.37
N PRO A 197 -3.86 -19.87 -12.31
CA PRO A 197 -5.00 -18.94 -12.17
C PRO A 197 -5.98 -19.33 -11.04
N GLU A 198 -5.95 -20.60 -10.61
CA GLU A 198 -6.87 -21.18 -9.63
C GLU A 198 -6.16 -21.54 -8.31
N SER A 199 -5.01 -20.90 -7.98
CA SER A 199 -4.33 -21.24 -6.73
C SER A 199 -5.21 -20.98 -5.51
N GLY A 200 -5.35 -21.99 -4.63
CA GLY A 200 -6.20 -21.91 -3.43
C GLY A 200 -5.82 -20.77 -2.50
N SER A 201 -4.53 -20.51 -2.30
CA SER A 201 -4.03 -19.40 -1.49
C SER A 201 -4.48 -18.03 -2.02
N MET A 202 -4.56 -17.87 -3.34
CA MET A 202 -5.06 -16.66 -3.95
C MET A 202 -6.56 -16.51 -3.77
N HIS A 203 -7.31 -17.61 -3.91
CA HIS A 203 -8.74 -17.61 -3.68
C HIS A 203 -9.08 -17.22 -2.23
N ASP A 204 -8.40 -17.81 -1.25
CA ASP A 204 -8.58 -17.51 0.17
C ASP A 204 -8.26 -16.04 0.49
N THR A 205 -7.17 -15.52 -0.07
CA THR A 205 -6.76 -14.12 0.08
C THR A 205 -7.79 -13.18 -0.53
N LEU A 206 -8.24 -13.48 -1.75
CA LEU A 206 -9.25 -12.68 -2.42
C LEU A 206 -10.61 -12.74 -1.71
N GLU A 207 -11.00 -13.92 -1.23
CA GLU A 207 -12.24 -14.06 -0.45
C GLU A 207 -12.20 -13.19 0.80
N HIS A 208 -11.05 -13.15 1.50
CA HIS A 208 -10.84 -12.27 2.64
C HIS A 208 -10.95 -10.80 2.24
N LEU A 209 -10.23 -10.37 1.21
CA LEU A 209 -10.25 -9.00 0.71
C LEU A 209 -11.64 -8.57 0.22
N VAL A 210 -12.35 -9.46 -0.48
CA VAL A 210 -13.69 -9.19 -1.03
C VAL A 210 -14.75 -9.17 0.06
N LYS A 211 -14.70 -10.08 1.03
CA LYS A 211 -15.63 -10.04 2.18
C LYS A 211 -15.57 -8.70 2.91
N GLN A 212 -14.37 -8.15 3.04
CA GLN A 212 -14.19 -6.85 3.67
C GLN A 212 -14.60 -5.67 2.77
N THR A 213 -14.55 -5.85 1.45
CA THR A 213 -14.85 -4.77 0.48
C THR A 213 -16.29 -4.74 0.00
N LYS A 214 -17.07 -5.79 0.24
CA LYS A 214 -18.47 -5.89 -0.24
C LYS A 214 -19.36 -4.71 0.17
N ASP A 215 -19.11 -4.14 1.34
CA ASP A 215 -19.87 -3.00 1.88
C ASP A 215 -19.14 -1.66 1.71
N ARG A 216 -18.00 -1.64 1.03
CA ARG A 216 -17.18 -0.43 0.84
C ARG A 216 -17.67 0.41 -0.33
N ARG A 217 -17.71 1.73 -0.11
CA ARG A 217 -18.03 2.72 -1.16
C ARG A 217 -16.88 2.93 -2.15
N ASP A 218 -15.68 2.42 -1.85
CA ASP A 218 -14.41 2.67 -2.57
C ASP A 218 -13.89 1.47 -3.38
N ALA A 219 -14.78 0.56 -3.74
CA ALA A 219 -14.46 -0.64 -4.50
C ALA A 219 -13.78 -0.37 -5.87
N ASN A 220 -13.98 0.81 -6.41
CA ASN A 220 -13.37 1.22 -7.70
C ASN A 220 -11.85 1.35 -7.64
N LYS A 221 -11.25 1.30 -6.44
CA LYS A 221 -9.79 1.37 -6.29
C LYS A 221 -9.06 0.06 -6.60
N PHE A 222 -9.77 -1.07 -6.79
CA PHE A 222 -9.16 -2.35 -7.09
C PHE A 222 -9.04 -2.58 -8.60
N LEU A 223 -7.82 -2.89 -9.05
CA LEU A 223 -7.53 -3.37 -10.40
C LEU A 223 -6.90 -4.75 -10.33
N PHE A 224 -7.48 -5.70 -11.03
CA PHE A 224 -7.03 -7.08 -11.10
C PHE A 224 -6.18 -7.29 -12.35
N ILE A 225 -4.98 -7.82 -12.17
CA ILE A 225 -3.97 -7.96 -13.22
C ILE A 225 -3.61 -9.43 -13.37
N LEU A 226 -3.92 -10.03 -14.51
CA LEU A 226 -3.44 -11.35 -14.89
C LEU A 226 -2.06 -11.18 -15.55
N ASN A 227 -1.02 -11.53 -14.81
CA ASN A 227 0.37 -11.38 -15.24
C ASN A 227 0.94 -12.72 -15.75
N GLN A 228 2.07 -12.69 -16.46
CA GLN A 228 2.79 -13.86 -17.00
C GLN A 228 1.96 -14.66 -18.03
N ILE A 229 1.04 -14.02 -18.72
CA ILE A 229 0.23 -14.65 -19.77
C ILE A 229 1.08 -15.11 -20.97
N ASP A 230 2.23 -14.50 -21.16
CA ASP A 230 3.24 -14.90 -22.15
C ASP A 230 3.80 -16.32 -21.90
N ALA A 231 3.83 -16.75 -20.65
CA ALA A 231 4.25 -18.10 -20.30
C ALA A 231 3.25 -19.18 -20.76
N THR A 232 1.98 -18.83 -20.96
CA THR A 232 0.92 -19.75 -21.44
C THR A 232 0.72 -19.65 -22.94
N ALA A 233 1.35 -18.71 -23.64
CA ALA A 233 1.14 -18.46 -25.06
C ALA A 233 1.64 -19.61 -25.97
N PHE A 234 2.52 -20.48 -25.46
CA PHE A 234 3.06 -21.62 -26.20
C PHE A 234 2.14 -22.85 -26.13
N ASP A 235 1.22 -22.92 -25.17
CA ASP A 235 0.37 -24.08 -24.92
C ASP A 235 -1.01 -24.00 -25.61
N ASP A 236 -1.27 -22.96 -26.41
CA ASP A 236 -2.51 -22.68 -27.13
C ASP A 236 -3.78 -22.71 -26.24
N ASN A 237 -3.61 -22.49 -24.91
CA ASN A 237 -4.68 -22.55 -23.91
C ASN A 237 -4.98 -21.20 -23.26
N THR A 238 -4.56 -20.08 -23.85
CA THR A 238 -4.72 -18.75 -23.30
C THR A 238 -6.17 -18.39 -23.00
N GLU A 239 -7.11 -18.84 -23.86
CA GLU A 239 -8.55 -18.62 -23.68
C GLU A 239 -9.08 -19.39 -22.46
N GLU A 240 -8.61 -20.63 -22.25
CA GLU A 240 -8.99 -21.45 -21.09
C GLU A 240 -8.46 -20.85 -19.79
N VAL A 241 -7.21 -20.40 -19.78
CA VAL A 241 -6.59 -19.71 -18.63
C VAL A 241 -7.38 -18.45 -18.28
N PHE A 242 -7.76 -17.67 -19.29
CA PHE A 242 -8.56 -16.46 -19.08
C PHE A 242 -9.96 -16.80 -18.57
N ALA A 243 -10.60 -17.83 -19.11
CA ALA A 243 -11.91 -18.30 -18.65
C ALA A 243 -11.88 -18.81 -17.21
N SER A 244 -10.86 -19.60 -16.83
CA SER A 244 -10.64 -20.08 -15.47
C SER A 244 -10.43 -18.94 -14.51
N TRP A 245 -9.59 -17.97 -14.87
CA TRP A 245 -9.38 -16.76 -14.06
C TRP A 245 -10.68 -15.95 -13.91
N GLN A 246 -11.44 -15.76 -15.00
CA GLN A 246 -12.73 -15.08 -14.93
C GLN A 246 -13.72 -15.83 -14.05
N TRP A 247 -13.68 -17.16 -14.06
CA TRP A 247 -14.56 -17.97 -13.22
C TRP A 247 -14.16 -17.85 -11.73
N ALA A 248 -12.88 -17.89 -11.40
CA ALA A 248 -12.36 -17.66 -10.05
C ALA A 248 -12.74 -16.26 -9.53
N MET A 249 -12.83 -15.26 -10.44
CA MET A 249 -13.25 -13.90 -10.15
C MET A 249 -14.78 -13.71 -10.15
N ALA A 250 -15.56 -14.72 -10.51
CA ALA A 250 -17.03 -14.61 -10.65
C ALA A 250 -17.76 -14.18 -9.34
N PRO A 251 -17.34 -14.63 -8.13
CA PRO A 251 -17.92 -14.13 -6.88
C PRO A 251 -17.74 -12.63 -6.68
N MET A 252 -16.77 -12.03 -7.38
CA MET A 252 -16.42 -10.60 -7.31
C MET A 252 -17.16 -9.78 -8.39
N ARG A 253 -17.86 -10.44 -9.34
CA ARG A 253 -18.54 -9.81 -10.49
C ARG A 253 -19.73 -8.91 -10.13
N CYS A 254 -20.11 -8.77 -8.89
CA CYS A 254 -21.00 -7.68 -8.47
C CYS A 254 -20.39 -6.27 -8.67
N TRP A 255 -19.13 -6.20 -9.13
CA TRP A 255 -18.38 -4.99 -9.37
C TRP A 255 -18.23 -4.78 -10.87
N SER A 256 -18.72 -3.66 -11.36
CA SER A 256 -18.76 -3.28 -12.78
C SER A 256 -17.43 -3.55 -13.50
N MET A 257 -17.33 -4.67 -14.23
CA MET A 257 -16.38 -4.79 -15.32
C MET A 257 -16.79 -3.81 -16.41
N ARG A 258 -16.22 -2.63 -16.43
CA ARG A 258 -16.04 -1.90 -17.66
C ARG A 258 -14.78 -2.45 -18.31
N CYS A 259 -14.92 -3.44 -19.18
CA CYS A 259 -13.91 -3.72 -20.19
C CYS A 259 -13.90 -2.51 -21.14
N PRO A 260 -12.81 -1.75 -21.23
CA PRO A 260 -12.63 -0.89 -22.39
C PRO A 260 -12.14 -1.80 -23.52
N TRP A 261 -12.93 -1.96 -24.54
CA TRP A 261 -12.46 -2.30 -25.87
C TRP A 261 -11.87 -1.07 -26.49
#